data_c4cece9e1d0908cced1a0e98c110640a
#
_entry.id   c4cece9e1d0908cced1a0e98c110640a
#
_cell.length_a   1.000
_cell.length_b   1.000
_cell.length_c   1.000
_cell.angle_alpha   90.00
_cell.angle_beta   90.00
_cell.angle_gamma   90.00
#
_symmetry.space_group_name_H-M   'P 1'
#
loop_
_entity.id
_entity.type
_entity.pdbx_description
1 polymer ?
#
loop_
_entity_poly.entity_id
_entity_poly.type
_entity_poly.pdbx_seq_one_letter_code
_entity_poly.pdbx_strand_id
1 'polypeptide(L)'
;SARVTHQVSRAEGEASKKLKRINVGDTLRVGKNDDGELVALEYPLSKVSTLFVDLVDGKYQSHVEEKTVETRETFAHGTIKSSFWNAAITAGMDDNQIIELANIFGWDIDFALDIRKGDSFHVVYENRYVEGEFIGTGKILAAEFVNQNEEFKAIRFKDGEYYTEDGDSMRKAFLRAPVNFKYISSNFKPKRFHPIQKRWKAHNGTDYRAKKGTPVVAAGNGKVTHSTYNKYNGNYVFIQHGNGIITKYLHFSKRAVKKGQRVKQGQVI
;
A
#
# COMPACT_ATOMS: atom_id res chain seq x y z
N SER A 1 41.83 -1.39 10.96
CA SER A 1 42.40 -2.59 10.34
C SER A 1 41.29 -3.58 9.97
N ALA A 2 41.50 -4.46 8.99
CA ALA A 2 40.50 -5.45 8.58
C ALA A 2 39.98 -6.33 9.75
N ARG A 3 40.82 -6.56 10.77
CA ARG A 3 40.48 -7.29 11.99
C ARG A 3 39.39 -6.57 12.78
N VAL A 4 39.52 -5.26 12.97
CA VAL A 4 38.53 -4.43 13.70
C VAL A 4 37.21 -4.37 12.95
N THR A 5 37.24 -4.18 11.64
CA THR A 5 36.03 -4.21 10.80
C THR A 5 35.30 -5.54 10.92
N HIS A 6 36.03 -6.66 10.93
CA HIS A 6 35.46 -7.97 11.11
C HIS A 6 34.84 -8.18 12.50
N GLN A 7 35.51 -7.70 13.56
CA GLN A 7 35.00 -7.77 14.95
C GLN A 7 33.72 -6.95 15.12
N VAL A 8 33.71 -5.71 14.62
CA VAL A 8 32.56 -4.82 14.67
C VAL A 8 31.35 -5.41 13.89
N SER A 9 31.61 -5.99 12.72
CA SER A 9 30.54 -6.62 11.93
C SER A 9 29.94 -7.90 12.57
N ARG A 10 30.59 -8.41 13.61
CA ARG A 10 30.19 -9.57 14.41
C ARG A 10 29.93 -9.22 15.88
N ALA A 11 29.76 -7.94 16.19
CA ALA A 11 29.40 -7.49 17.52
C ALA A 11 28.21 -8.28 18.08
N GLU A 12 28.23 -8.57 19.36
CA GLU A 12 27.12 -9.23 20.05
C GLU A 12 25.82 -8.43 19.87
N GLY A 13 24.69 -9.12 19.68
CA GLY A 13 23.39 -8.50 19.39
C GLY A 13 23.00 -8.57 17.91
N GLU A 14 21.69 -8.67 17.67
CA GLU A 14 21.15 -8.80 16.30
C GLU A 14 21.33 -7.53 15.44
N ALA A 15 21.55 -6.40 16.07
CA ALA A 15 21.67 -5.11 15.43
C ALA A 15 22.88 -5.00 14.51
N SER A 16 23.99 -5.70 14.82
CA SER A 16 25.20 -5.73 14.01
C SER A 16 24.99 -6.27 12.58
N LYS A 17 23.93 -7.06 12.37
CA LYS A 17 23.56 -7.56 11.04
C LYS A 17 23.24 -6.42 10.06
N LYS A 18 22.82 -5.26 10.56
CA LYS A 18 22.51 -4.07 9.75
C LYS A 18 23.75 -3.44 9.11
N LEU A 19 24.92 -3.60 9.74
CA LEU A 19 26.22 -3.14 9.18
C LEU A 19 26.66 -3.88 7.90
N LYS A 20 26.02 -5.01 7.60
CA LYS A 20 26.30 -5.75 6.35
C LYS A 20 25.65 -5.11 5.12
N ARG A 21 24.81 -4.08 5.30
CA ARG A 21 24.03 -3.41 4.25
C ARG A 21 24.20 -1.90 4.33
N ILE A 22 25.42 -1.43 4.46
CA ILE A 22 25.75 -0.01 4.40
C ILE A 22 25.63 0.43 2.93
N ASN A 23 24.93 1.52 2.68
CA ASN A 23 24.75 2.05 1.33
C ASN A 23 25.82 3.10 1.02
N VAL A 24 26.07 3.30 -0.26
CA VAL A 24 26.93 4.38 -0.72
C VAL A 24 26.28 5.74 -0.37
N GLY A 25 27.01 6.60 0.33
CA GLY A 25 26.50 7.89 0.81
C GLY A 25 26.09 7.89 2.28
N ASP A 26 25.99 6.71 2.94
CA ASP A 26 25.75 6.65 4.38
C ASP A 26 26.94 7.21 5.16
N THR A 27 26.64 7.86 6.29
CA THR A 27 27.65 8.40 7.20
C THR A 27 27.79 7.51 8.43
N LEU A 28 29.03 7.12 8.74
CA LEU A 28 29.39 6.43 9.97
C LEU A 28 30.21 7.37 10.85
N ARG A 29 29.82 7.48 12.12
CA ARG A 29 30.61 8.17 13.14
C ARG A 29 31.39 7.13 13.93
N VAL A 30 32.67 7.40 14.18
CA VAL A 30 33.55 6.46 14.89
C VAL A 30 34.25 7.19 16.04
N GLY A 31 34.16 6.59 17.23
CA GLY A 31 34.91 6.99 18.41
C GLY A 31 36.19 6.15 18.60
N LYS A 32 37.29 6.78 18.95
CA LYS A 32 38.54 6.10 19.25
C LYS A 32 39.03 6.55 20.64
N ASN A 33 39.74 5.65 21.34
CA ASN A 33 40.46 5.99 22.57
C ASN A 33 41.80 6.66 22.24
N ASP A 34 42.57 7.04 23.28
CA ASP A 34 43.87 7.70 23.15
C ASP A 34 44.91 6.83 22.44
N ASP A 35 44.77 5.50 22.48
CA ASP A 35 45.61 4.51 21.78
C ASP A 35 45.23 4.35 20.32
N GLY A 36 44.21 5.06 19.85
CA GLY A 36 43.69 4.98 18.48
C GLY A 36 42.84 3.78 18.18
N GLU A 37 42.43 2.99 19.18
CA GLU A 37 41.54 1.85 19.04
C GLU A 37 40.09 2.32 18.87
N LEU A 38 39.34 1.63 18.03
CA LEU A 38 37.90 1.88 17.85
C LEU A 38 37.14 1.41 19.10
N VAL A 39 36.50 2.34 19.79
CA VAL A 39 35.72 2.06 21.02
C VAL A 39 34.20 2.24 20.80
N ALA A 40 33.81 3.02 19.81
CA ALA A 40 32.39 3.25 19.50
C ALA A 40 32.18 3.44 18.01
N LEU A 41 31.03 3.01 17.52
CA LEU A 41 30.54 3.27 16.17
C LEU A 41 29.06 3.63 16.24
N GLU A 42 28.69 4.73 15.59
CA GLU A 42 27.33 5.19 15.42
C GLU A 42 26.96 5.18 13.94
N TYR A 43 25.84 4.51 13.61
CA TYR A 43 25.31 4.43 12.26
C TYR A 43 23.83 4.81 12.25
N PRO A 44 23.46 6.02 11.76
CA PRO A 44 22.06 6.39 11.59
C PRO A 44 21.39 5.46 10.55
N LEU A 45 20.45 4.66 11.00
CA LEU A 45 19.66 3.75 10.15
C LEU A 45 18.50 4.46 9.46
N SER A 46 17.98 5.49 10.14
CA SER A 46 16.89 6.36 9.67
C SER A 46 16.89 7.67 10.47
N LYS A 47 15.94 8.55 10.19
CA LYS A 47 15.75 9.76 11.01
C LYS A 47 15.33 9.47 12.46
N VAL A 48 14.83 8.25 12.73
CA VAL A 48 14.27 7.86 14.03
C VAL A 48 15.05 6.75 14.72
N SER A 49 16.03 6.14 14.09
CA SER A 49 16.77 5.02 14.69
C SER A 49 18.25 5.08 14.34
N THR A 50 19.10 4.84 15.35
CA THR A 50 20.56 4.82 15.22
C THR A 50 21.08 3.50 15.79
N LEU A 51 21.96 2.85 15.05
CA LEU A 51 22.71 1.69 15.52
C LEU A 51 23.98 2.18 16.20
N PHE A 52 24.17 1.68 17.42
CA PHE A 52 25.40 1.84 18.17
C PHE A 52 26.16 0.51 18.27
N VAL A 53 27.48 0.58 18.22
CA VAL A 53 28.36 -0.53 18.53
C VAL A 53 29.44 -0.02 19.45
N ASP A 54 29.50 -0.54 20.65
CA ASP A 54 30.40 -0.10 21.71
C ASP A 54 31.33 -1.25 22.14
N LEU A 55 32.56 -0.91 22.50
CA LEU A 55 33.51 -1.83 23.08
C LEU A 55 33.30 -1.89 24.60
N VAL A 56 32.72 -3.00 25.06
CA VAL A 56 32.42 -3.27 26.49
C VAL A 56 33.17 -4.52 26.91
N ASP A 57 34.00 -4.42 27.96
CA ASP A 57 34.79 -5.54 28.49
C ASP A 57 35.60 -6.33 27.42
N GLY A 58 36.20 -5.59 26.46
CA GLY A 58 36.99 -6.17 25.39
C GLY A 58 36.19 -6.83 24.25
N LYS A 59 34.86 -6.71 24.25
CA LYS A 59 33.99 -7.22 23.21
C LYS A 59 33.10 -6.13 22.62
N TYR A 60 32.84 -6.19 21.33
CA TYR A 60 31.89 -5.28 20.71
C TYR A 60 30.45 -5.75 20.94
N GLN A 61 29.61 -4.87 21.43
CA GLN A 61 28.18 -5.07 21.63
C GLN A 61 27.40 -4.09 20.75
N SER A 62 26.27 -4.52 20.19
CA SER A 62 25.44 -3.69 19.31
C SER A 62 24.02 -3.55 19.84
N HIS A 63 23.49 -2.34 19.80
CA HIS A 63 22.10 -2.03 20.12
C HIS A 63 21.55 -0.97 19.15
N VAL A 64 20.25 -0.80 19.12
CA VAL A 64 19.57 0.26 18.36
C VAL A 64 18.85 1.16 19.34
N GLU A 65 19.09 2.44 19.24
CA GLU A 65 18.31 3.46 19.94
C GLU A 65 17.27 4.04 18.98
N GLU A 66 16.04 4.14 19.47
CA GLU A 66 14.95 4.78 18.73
C GLU A 66 14.60 6.10 19.40
N LYS A 67 14.58 7.18 18.61
CA LYS A 67 14.14 8.50 19.06
C LYS A 67 12.62 8.52 19.14
N THR A 68 12.11 9.23 20.15
CA THR A 68 10.67 9.45 20.29
C THR A 68 10.16 10.32 19.13
N VAL A 69 9.14 9.81 18.44
CA VAL A 69 8.45 10.54 17.40
C VAL A 69 7.23 11.23 18.00
N GLU A 70 7.24 12.55 17.92
CA GLU A 70 6.08 13.38 18.26
C GLU A 70 5.20 13.54 17.03
N THR A 71 3.88 13.38 17.17
CA THR A 71 2.90 13.61 16.11
C THR A 71 2.08 14.87 16.44
N ARG A 72 1.87 15.71 15.44
CA ARG A 72 1.00 16.90 15.54
C ARG A 72 -0.03 16.84 14.42
N GLU A 73 -1.28 17.09 14.77
CA GLU A 73 -2.37 17.16 13.80
C GLU A 73 -2.25 18.46 12.99
N THR A 74 -2.52 18.33 11.71
CA THR A 74 -2.59 19.45 10.78
C THR A 74 -3.69 19.18 9.75
N PHE A 75 -4.03 20.16 8.95
CA PHE A 75 -5.06 20.01 7.94
C PHE A 75 -4.63 20.59 6.59
N ALA A 76 -5.20 20.04 5.53
CA ALA A 76 -5.13 20.57 4.18
C ALA A 76 -6.53 20.63 3.58
N HIS A 77 -6.77 21.59 2.71
CA HIS A 77 -8.00 21.68 1.94
C HIS A 77 -7.71 22.23 0.54
N GLY A 78 -8.52 21.86 -0.42
CA GLY A 78 -8.36 22.35 -1.78
C GLY A 78 -9.61 22.21 -2.61
N THR A 79 -9.75 23.14 -3.56
CA THR A 79 -10.78 23.07 -4.60
C THR A 79 -10.11 22.72 -5.93
N ILE A 80 -10.65 21.77 -6.65
CA ILE A 80 -10.09 21.26 -7.90
C ILE A 80 -10.37 22.26 -9.03
N LYS A 81 -9.31 22.79 -9.61
CA LYS A 81 -9.36 23.70 -10.78
C LYS A 81 -9.00 22.99 -12.07
N SER A 82 -8.05 22.04 -12.03
CA SER A 82 -7.55 21.27 -13.18
C SER A 82 -7.52 19.76 -12.89
N SER A 83 -6.81 19.32 -11.86
CA SER A 83 -6.75 17.94 -11.43
C SER A 83 -6.71 17.86 -9.91
N PHE A 84 -7.14 16.72 -9.36
CA PHE A 84 -7.02 16.43 -7.93
C PHE A 84 -5.57 16.51 -7.47
N TRP A 85 -4.63 15.91 -8.21
CA TRP A 85 -3.20 15.92 -7.88
C TRP A 85 -2.67 17.34 -7.69
N ASN A 86 -2.91 18.22 -8.67
CA ASN A 86 -2.44 19.61 -8.59
C ASN A 86 -3.07 20.40 -7.43
N ALA A 87 -4.35 20.17 -7.15
CA ALA A 87 -5.03 20.80 -6.03
C ALA A 87 -4.43 20.35 -4.69
N ALA A 88 -4.14 19.06 -4.54
CA ALA A 88 -3.56 18.48 -3.33
C ALA A 88 -2.10 18.93 -3.09
N ILE A 89 -1.26 18.97 -4.12
CA ILE A 89 0.09 19.54 -4.04
C ILE A 89 0.02 21.02 -3.62
N THR A 90 -0.88 21.81 -4.22
CA THR A 90 -1.07 23.23 -3.86
C THR A 90 -1.54 23.40 -2.43
N ALA A 91 -2.29 22.45 -1.89
CA ALA A 91 -2.73 22.40 -0.50
C ALA A 91 -1.61 21.94 0.48
N GLY A 92 -0.42 21.62 -0.01
CA GLY A 92 0.75 21.22 0.80
C GLY A 92 0.81 19.72 1.13
N MET A 93 0.01 18.88 0.49
CA MET A 93 0.07 17.43 0.65
C MET A 93 1.23 16.83 -0.13
N ASP A 94 1.87 15.80 0.42
CA ASP A 94 2.87 15.02 -0.29
C ASP A 94 2.26 13.89 -1.13
N ASP A 95 3.07 13.28 -2.00
CA ASP A 95 2.63 12.24 -2.93
C ASP A 95 1.98 11.05 -2.23
N ASN A 96 2.51 10.64 -1.08
CA ASN A 96 1.96 9.49 -0.33
C ASN A 96 0.57 9.81 0.24
N GLN A 97 0.38 11.01 0.76
CA GLN A 97 -0.91 11.48 1.27
C GLN A 97 -1.94 11.59 0.15
N ILE A 98 -1.55 12.09 -1.02
CA ILE A 98 -2.44 12.19 -2.19
C ILE A 98 -2.91 10.81 -2.63
N ILE A 99 -1.99 9.84 -2.69
CA ILE A 99 -2.31 8.45 -3.01
C ILE A 99 -3.18 7.82 -1.92
N GLU A 100 -2.88 8.06 -0.64
CA GLU A 100 -3.68 7.55 0.47
C GLU A 100 -5.10 8.10 0.41
N LEU A 101 -5.29 9.42 0.20
CA LEU A 101 -6.59 10.05 0.07
C LEU A 101 -7.39 9.48 -1.12
N ALA A 102 -6.75 9.30 -2.27
CA ALA A 102 -7.37 8.65 -3.41
C ALA A 102 -7.77 7.20 -3.11
N ASN A 103 -6.98 6.47 -2.33
CA ASN A 103 -7.31 5.10 -1.95
C ASN A 103 -8.48 5.01 -0.96
N ILE A 104 -8.58 5.96 -0.02
CA ILE A 104 -9.70 6.04 0.94
C ILE A 104 -11.03 6.13 0.20
N PHE A 105 -11.15 7.05 -0.74
CA PHE A 105 -12.38 7.29 -1.49
C PHE A 105 -12.47 6.54 -2.83
N GLY A 106 -11.45 5.81 -3.22
CA GLY A 106 -11.36 5.13 -4.52
C GLY A 106 -12.41 4.03 -4.77
N TRP A 107 -13.21 3.71 -3.76
CA TRP A 107 -14.37 2.83 -3.88
C TRP A 107 -15.64 3.54 -4.34
N ASP A 108 -15.76 4.80 -3.99
CA ASP A 108 -16.93 5.63 -4.27
C ASP A 108 -16.65 6.58 -5.45
N ILE A 109 -15.41 7.07 -5.59
CA ILE A 109 -14.97 8.04 -6.59
C ILE A 109 -13.92 7.41 -7.52
N ASP A 110 -14.14 7.46 -8.82
CA ASP A 110 -13.10 7.15 -9.81
C ASP A 110 -12.28 8.42 -10.08
N PHE A 111 -11.12 8.54 -9.41
CA PHE A 111 -10.25 9.73 -9.52
C PHE A 111 -9.72 10.01 -10.94
N ALA A 112 -9.82 9.04 -11.86
CA ALA A 112 -9.48 9.25 -13.26
C ALA A 112 -10.64 9.74 -14.12
N LEU A 113 -11.87 9.38 -13.75
CA LEU A 113 -13.05 9.61 -14.60
C LEU A 113 -14.11 10.51 -13.98
N ASP A 114 -14.25 10.54 -12.64
CA ASP A 114 -15.37 11.22 -11.96
C ASP A 114 -15.01 12.61 -11.45
N ILE A 115 -13.74 12.97 -11.36
CA ILE A 115 -13.29 14.28 -10.86
C ILE A 115 -13.68 15.42 -11.80
N ARG A 116 -14.22 16.49 -11.22
CA ARG A 116 -14.67 17.70 -11.93
C ARG A 116 -14.05 18.96 -11.32
N LYS A 117 -14.01 20.01 -12.12
CA LYS A 117 -13.70 21.36 -11.64
C LYS A 117 -14.80 21.80 -10.67
N GLY A 118 -14.40 22.29 -9.50
CA GLY A 118 -15.30 22.68 -8.42
C GLY A 118 -15.40 21.62 -7.31
N ASP A 119 -15.02 20.37 -7.55
CA ASP A 119 -14.89 19.39 -6.47
C ASP A 119 -13.86 19.87 -5.44
N SER A 120 -14.01 19.43 -4.20
CA SER A 120 -13.15 19.87 -3.10
C SER A 120 -12.86 18.76 -2.11
N PHE A 121 -11.83 18.97 -1.31
CA PHE A 121 -11.48 18.05 -0.23
C PHE A 121 -11.00 18.82 1.01
N HIS A 122 -11.22 18.20 2.17
CA HIS A 122 -10.68 18.59 3.48
C HIS A 122 -10.05 17.36 4.11
N VAL A 123 -8.86 17.50 4.66
CA VAL A 123 -8.08 16.37 5.21
C VAL A 123 -7.44 16.79 6.51
N VAL A 124 -7.60 15.98 7.55
CA VAL A 124 -6.84 16.08 8.81
C VAL A 124 -5.84 14.93 8.82
N TYR A 125 -4.59 15.24 9.06
CA TYR A 125 -3.49 14.27 9.06
C TYR A 125 -2.41 14.60 10.09
N GLU A 126 -1.52 13.66 10.33
CA GLU A 126 -0.40 13.82 11.25
C GLU A 126 0.83 14.37 10.53
N ASN A 127 1.53 15.32 11.17
CA ASN A 127 2.91 15.63 10.90
C ASN A 127 3.78 14.98 11.98
N ARG A 128 4.92 14.43 11.60
CA ARG A 128 5.83 13.70 12.47
C ARG A 128 7.09 14.52 12.72
N TYR A 129 7.51 14.59 13.98
CA TYR A 129 8.67 15.35 14.43
C TYR A 129 9.56 14.49 15.31
N VAL A 130 10.86 14.72 15.25
CA VAL A 130 11.87 14.18 16.14
C VAL A 130 12.70 15.34 16.65
N GLU A 131 12.78 15.51 17.97
CA GLU A 131 13.52 16.62 18.59
C GLU A 131 13.11 18.02 18.06
N GLY A 132 11.83 18.15 17.71
CA GLY A 132 11.27 19.39 17.14
C GLY A 132 11.46 19.54 15.62
N GLU A 133 12.25 18.70 14.97
CA GLU A 133 12.45 18.72 13.52
C GLU A 133 11.38 17.92 12.79
N PHE A 134 10.83 18.47 11.72
CA PHE A 134 9.88 17.79 10.86
C PHE A 134 10.57 16.65 10.08
N ILE A 135 10.08 15.43 10.25
CA ILE A 135 10.63 14.23 9.62
C ILE A 135 9.76 13.65 8.50
N GLY A 136 8.57 14.20 8.30
CA GLY A 136 7.63 13.77 7.26
C GLY A 136 6.21 13.73 7.76
N THR A 137 5.29 13.43 6.87
CA THR A 137 3.87 13.28 7.15
C THR A 137 3.57 11.92 7.77
N GLY A 138 2.48 11.85 8.51
CA GLY A 138 1.93 10.62 9.09
C GLY A 138 0.65 10.20 8.37
N LYS A 139 -0.27 9.66 9.13
CA LYS A 139 -1.53 9.07 8.63
C LYS A 139 -2.59 10.14 8.44
N ILE A 140 -3.48 9.93 7.49
CA ILE A 140 -4.74 10.67 7.41
C ILE A 140 -5.63 10.19 8.56
N LEU A 141 -6.14 11.11 9.36
CA LEU A 141 -7.01 10.85 10.51
C LEU A 141 -8.48 10.96 10.14
N ALA A 142 -8.80 11.97 9.35
CA ALA A 142 -10.13 12.16 8.81
C ALA A 142 -10.04 12.88 7.46
N ALA A 143 -10.99 12.61 6.60
CA ALA A 143 -11.09 13.29 5.32
C ALA A 143 -12.54 13.44 4.89
N GLU A 144 -12.81 14.52 4.17
CA GLU A 144 -14.02 14.76 3.44
C GLU A 144 -13.68 15.03 1.98
N PHE A 145 -14.46 14.49 1.07
CA PHE A 145 -14.34 14.75 -0.36
C PHE A 145 -15.71 15.08 -0.93
N VAL A 146 -15.86 16.23 -1.56
CA VAL A 146 -17.07 16.62 -2.28
C VAL A 146 -16.84 16.41 -3.76
N ASN A 147 -17.52 15.43 -4.35
CA ASN A 147 -17.44 15.10 -5.76
C ASN A 147 -18.82 15.30 -6.41
N GLN A 148 -18.91 16.22 -7.36
CA GLN A 148 -20.16 16.50 -8.11
C GLN A 148 -21.36 16.78 -7.17
N ASN A 149 -21.13 17.52 -6.08
CA ASN A 149 -22.07 17.87 -5.00
C ASN A 149 -22.47 16.70 -4.08
N GLU A 150 -21.85 15.56 -4.17
CA GLU A 150 -22.00 14.46 -3.21
C GLU A 150 -20.84 14.48 -2.21
N GLU A 151 -21.18 14.40 -0.92
CA GLU A 151 -20.19 14.42 0.18
C GLU A 151 -19.84 12.99 0.59
N PHE A 152 -18.54 12.73 0.67
CA PHE A 152 -17.97 11.48 1.18
C PHE A 152 -17.08 11.80 2.36
N LYS A 153 -17.33 11.13 3.49
CA LYS A 153 -16.56 11.31 4.74
C LYS A 153 -15.89 10.02 5.15
N ALA A 154 -14.68 10.12 5.64
CA ALA A 154 -13.89 9.01 6.11
C ALA A 154 -13.17 9.36 7.39
N ILE A 155 -13.32 8.54 8.43
CA ILE A 155 -12.70 8.69 9.74
C ILE A 155 -11.87 7.46 10.01
N ARG A 156 -10.59 7.66 10.38
CA ARG A 156 -9.68 6.57 10.71
C ARG A 156 -9.96 6.08 12.12
N PHE A 157 -10.15 4.76 12.27
CA PHE A 157 -10.39 4.13 13.56
C PHE A 157 -9.11 3.49 14.13
N LYS A 158 -9.18 2.98 15.37
CA LYS A 158 -8.05 2.39 16.12
C LYS A 158 -7.44 1.17 15.44
N ASP A 159 -8.22 0.43 14.65
CA ASP A 159 -7.77 -0.72 13.85
C ASP A 159 -6.97 -0.32 12.59
N GLY A 160 -6.93 0.98 12.29
CA GLY A 160 -6.22 1.53 11.16
C GLY A 160 -7.03 1.61 9.86
N GLU A 161 -8.26 1.15 9.86
CA GLU A 161 -9.18 1.21 8.73
C GLU A 161 -10.01 2.50 8.78
N TYR A 162 -10.65 2.85 7.65
CA TYR A 162 -11.48 4.04 7.52
C TYR A 162 -12.96 3.68 7.49
N TYR A 163 -13.77 4.51 8.13
CA TYR A 163 -15.22 4.34 8.27
C TYR A 163 -15.95 5.64 7.94
N THR A 164 -17.19 5.51 7.47
CA THR A 164 -18.12 6.66 7.33
C THR A 164 -18.51 7.19 8.70
N GLU A 165 -19.20 8.32 8.75
CA GLU A 165 -19.76 8.88 9.99
C GLU A 165 -20.80 7.95 10.65
N ASP A 166 -21.46 7.08 9.89
CA ASP A 166 -22.40 6.08 10.38
C ASP A 166 -21.72 4.78 10.86
N GLY A 167 -20.39 4.68 10.73
CA GLY A 167 -19.60 3.52 11.12
C GLY A 167 -19.50 2.44 10.06
N ASP A 168 -19.93 2.68 8.84
CA ASP A 168 -19.76 1.76 7.72
C ASP A 168 -18.32 1.79 7.22
N SER A 169 -17.75 0.62 6.95
CA SER A 169 -16.38 0.53 6.41
C SER A 169 -16.28 1.17 5.02
N MET A 170 -15.33 2.09 4.85
CA MET A 170 -14.98 2.65 3.54
C MET A 170 -14.42 1.58 2.60
N ARG A 171 -13.94 0.48 3.13
CA ARG A 171 -13.45 -0.65 2.36
C ARG A 171 -14.60 -1.52 1.89
N LYS A 172 -15.03 -1.35 0.66
CA LYS A 172 -16.08 -2.19 0.08
C LYS A 172 -15.67 -3.67 0.09
N ALA A 173 -16.64 -4.54 0.28
CA ALA A 173 -16.42 -5.99 0.33
C ALA A 173 -15.75 -6.55 -0.94
N PHE A 174 -15.91 -5.86 -2.08
CA PHE A 174 -15.36 -6.26 -3.37
C PHE A 174 -14.78 -5.10 -4.16
N LEU A 175 -13.64 -5.33 -4.81
CA LEU A 175 -13.05 -4.43 -5.79
C LEU A 175 -13.97 -4.26 -7.01
N ARG A 176 -14.18 -3.03 -7.46
CA ARG A 176 -14.92 -2.71 -8.68
C ARG A 176 -14.29 -3.39 -9.91
N ALA A 177 -12.96 -3.40 -9.98
CA ALA A 177 -12.20 -4.11 -11.00
C ALA A 177 -11.00 -4.84 -10.41
N PRO A 178 -10.84 -6.16 -10.60
CA PRO A 178 -9.75 -6.95 -10.03
C PRO A 178 -8.47 -6.95 -10.88
N VAL A 179 -8.35 -6.04 -11.83
CA VAL A 179 -7.22 -5.94 -12.77
C VAL A 179 -7.08 -4.52 -13.28
N ASN A 180 -5.84 -4.06 -13.45
CA ASN A 180 -5.58 -2.81 -14.16
C ASN A 180 -5.82 -3.04 -15.66
N PHE A 181 -6.83 -2.41 -16.23
CA PHE A 181 -7.30 -2.63 -17.60
C PHE A 181 -7.29 -1.33 -18.42
N LYS A 182 -7.22 -1.48 -19.74
CA LYS A 182 -7.29 -0.33 -20.65
C LYS A 182 -8.75 0.11 -20.89
N TYR A 183 -9.64 -0.87 -21.10
CA TYR A 183 -11.07 -0.66 -21.32
C TYR A 183 -11.81 -1.98 -21.10
N ILE A 184 -13.12 -1.90 -20.91
CA ILE A 184 -14.00 -3.06 -20.86
C ILE A 184 -14.35 -3.44 -22.31
N SER A 185 -13.90 -4.62 -22.74
CA SER A 185 -14.15 -5.10 -24.10
C SER A 185 -15.52 -5.74 -24.27
N SER A 186 -16.12 -6.25 -23.18
CA SER A 186 -17.48 -6.77 -23.18
C SER A 186 -18.08 -6.72 -21.77
N ASN A 187 -19.23 -6.11 -21.65
CA ASN A 187 -20.00 -6.04 -20.40
C ASN A 187 -20.82 -7.32 -20.16
N PHE A 188 -21.29 -7.51 -18.92
CA PHE A 188 -22.34 -8.47 -18.59
C PHE A 188 -23.57 -8.21 -19.47
N LYS A 189 -24.09 -9.28 -20.11
CA LYS A 189 -25.33 -9.25 -20.90
C LYS A 189 -26.08 -10.55 -20.71
N PRO A 190 -27.30 -10.53 -20.15
CA PRO A 190 -28.13 -11.74 -19.97
C PRO A 190 -28.42 -12.46 -21.28
N LYS A 191 -28.46 -11.72 -22.37
CA LYS A 191 -28.74 -12.24 -23.72
C LYS A 191 -27.89 -11.49 -24.74
N ARG A 192 -26.94 -12.17 -25.40
CA ARG A 192 -26.18 -11.62 -26.55
C ARG A 192 -26.06 -12.69 -27.65
N PHE A 193 -25.97 -12.24 -28.89
CA PHE A 193 -25.62 -13.10 -29.98
C PHE A 193 -24.12 -13.43 -29.95
N HIS A 194 -23.75 -14.71 -29.82
CA HIS A 194 -22.38 -15.15 -29.76
C HIS A 194 -21.76 -15.20 -31.16
N PRO A 195 -20.74 -14.40 -31.52
CA PRO A 195 -20.30 -14.26 -32.90
C PRO A 195 -19.71 -15.53 -33.50
N ILE A 196 -19.06 -16.36 -32.70
CA ILE A 196 -18.43 -17.62 -33.15
C ILE A 196 -19.46 -18.77 -33.18
N GLN A 197 -20.29 -18.89 -32.14
CA GLN A 197 -21.26 -19.97 -32.00
C GLN A 197 -22.59 -19.69 -32.76
N LYS A 198 -22.75 -18.48 -33.29
CA LYS A 198 -23.93 -18.00 -34.03
C LYS A 198 -25.28 -18.34 -33.35
N ARG A 199 -25.29 -18.21 -32.00
CA ARG A 199 -26.48 -18.45 -31.16
C ARG A 199 -26.59 -17.44 -30.05
N TRP A 200 -27.77 -17.22 -29.53
CA TRP A 200 -28.01 -16.40 -28.37
C TRP A 200 -27.47 -17.09 -27.11
N LYS A 201 -26.64 -16.41 -26.35
CA LYS A 201 -26.04 -16.91 -25.11
C LYS A 201 -25.79 -15.77 -24.12
N ALA A 202 -25.98 -16.04 -22.83
CA ALA A 202 -25.62 -15.09 -21.79
C ALA A 202 -24.10 -14.89 -21.74
N HIS A 203 -23.69 -13.65 -21.48
CA HIS A 203 -22.35 -13.31 -21.07
C HIS A 203 -22.38 -12.96 -19.59
N ASN A 204 -22.04 -13.93 -18.72
CA ASN A 204 -22.19 -13.86 -17.26
C ASN A 204 -20.99 -13.21 -16.57
N GLY A 205 -20.30 -12.30 -17.23
CA GLY A 205 -19.13 -11.64 -16.69
C GLY A 205 -18.79 -10.36 -17.44
N THR A 206 -17.74 -9.70 -16.99
CA THR A 206 -17.13 -8.52 -17.64
C THR A 206 -15.77 -8.92 -18.20
N ASP A 207 -15.53 -8.64 -19.47
CA ASP A 207 -14.25 -8.89 -20.12
C ASP A 207 -13.39 -7.61 -20.07
N TYR A 208 -12.32 -7.65 -19.29
CA TYR A 208 -11.34 -6.56 -19.16
C TYR A 208 -10.20 -6.72 -20.17
N ARG A 209 -9.92 -5.67 -20.94
CA ARG A 209 -8.78 -5.65 -21.87
C ARG A 209 -7.51 -5.21 -21.14
N ALA A 210 -6.61 -6.16 -20.93
CA ALA A 210 -5.30 -5.91 -20.30
C ALA A 210 -4.19 -6.58 -21.12
N LYS A 211 -2.93 -6.15 -20.93
CA LYS A 211 -1.77 -6.81 -21.52
C LYS A 211 -1.61 -8.20 -20.88
N LYS A 212 -1.16 -9.21 -21.68
CA LYS A 212 -0.79 -10.51 -21.12
C LYS A 212 0.27 -10.35 -20.03
N GLY A 213 0.04 -10.96 -18.86
CA GLY A 213 0.91 -10.84 -17.69
C GLY A 213 0.53 -9.71 -16.71
N THR A 214 -0.46 -8.86 -17.03
CA THR A 214 -1.00 -7.92 -16.05
C THR A 214 -1.51 -8.70 -14.83
N PRO A 215 -1.08 -8.30 -13.60
CA PRO A 215 -1.55 -8.96 -12.39
C PRO A 215 -3.07 -8.86 -12.24
N VAL A 216 -3.70 -9.96 -11.91
CA VAL A 216 -5.11 -10.03 -11.49
C VAL A 216 -5.14 -10.26 -9.99
N VAL A 217 -6.00 -9.54 -9.28
CA VAL A 217 -6.07 -9.60 -7.82
C VAL A 217 -7.43 -10.13 -7.37
N ALA A 218 -7.48 -10.69 -6.16
CA ALA A 218 -8.72 -11.11 -5.54
C ALA A 218 -9.62 -9.89 -5.31
N ALA A 219 -10.84 -9.90 -5.83
CA ALA A 219 -11.80 -8.81 -5.67
C ALA A 219 -12.23 -8.61 -4.21
N GLY A 220 -12.16 -9.64 -3.38
CA GLY A 220 -12.53 -9.61 -1.96
C GLY A 220 -11.77 -10.66 -1.16
N ASN A 221 -11.85 -10.56 0.17
CA ASN A 221 -11.33 -11.60 1.08
C ASN A 221 -12.10 -12.91 0.87
N GLY A 222 -11.40 -14.06 0.83
CA GLY A 222 -12.08 -15.32 0.64
C GLY A 222 -11.16 -16.54 0.68
N LYS A 223 -11.74 -17.69 0.30
CA LYS A 223 -11.04 -18.97 0.17
C LYS A 223 -11.12 -19.46 -1.27
N VAL A 224 -9.98 -19.81 -1.84
CA VAL A 224 -9.88 -20.35 -3.20
C VAL A 224 -10.54 -21.73 -3.24
N THR A 225 -11.61 -21.87 -4.00
CA THR A 225 -12.32 -23.15 -4.20
C THR A 225 -11.81 -23.90 -5.42
N HIS A 226 -11.40 -23.17 -6.45
CA HIS A 226 -10.82 -23.73 -7.66
C HIS A 226 -9.59 -22.92 -8.08
N SER A 227 -8.53 -23.61 -8.45
CA SER A 227 -7.34 -23.06 -9.11
C SER A 227 -6.83 -24.15 -10.03
N THR A 228 -7.35 -24.20 -11.27
CA THR A 228 -7.11 -25.28 -12.22
C THR A 228 -7.28 -24.80 -13.67
N TYR A 229 -7.28 -25.74 -14.63
CA TYR A 229 -7.43 -25.48 -16.04
C TYR A 229 -8.58 -26.32 -16.63
N ASN A 230 -9.32 -25.76 -17.55
CA ASN A 230 -10.15 -26.52 -18.47
C ASN A 230 -10.20 -25.84 -19.85
N LYS A 231 -10.68 -26.58 -20.86
CA LYS A 231 -10.74 -26.15 -22.27
C LYS A 231 -11.54 -24.85 -22.47
N TYR A 232 -12.55 -24.56 -21.65
CA TYR A 232 -13.46 -23.42 -21.85
C TYR A 232 -12.98 -22.16 -21.08
N ASN A 233 -12.49 -22.34 -19.86
CA ASN A 233 -12.09 -21.24 -18.97
C ASN A 233 -10.59 -20.92 -19.06
N GLY A 234 -9.80 -21.75 -19.75
CA GLY A 234 -8.34 -21.68 -19.66
C GLY A 234 -7.86 -21.97 -18.25
N ASN A 235 -6.78 -21.35 -17.80
CA ASN A 235 -6.45 -21.30 -16.39
C ASN A 235 -7.46 -20.40 -15.67
N TYR A 236 -8.00 -20.85 -14.53
CA TYR A 236 -9.01 -20.09 -13.81
C TYR A 236 -8.90 -20.26 -12.29
N VAL A 237 -9.41 -19.26 -11.58
CA VAL A 237 -9.50 -19.24 -10.12
C VAL A 237 -10.92 -18.86 -9.73
N PHE A 238 -11.51 -19.59 -8.76
CA PHE A 238 -12.76 -19.23 -8.11
C PHE A 238 -12.50 -19.01 -6.64
N ILE A 239 -13.06 -17.92 -6.09
CA ILE A 239 -12.93 -17.57 -4.68
C ILE A 239 -14.31 -17.50 -4.07
N GLN A 240 -14.50 -18.26 -3.00
CA GLN A 240 -15.67 -18.21 -2.13
C GLN A 240 -15.45 -17.10 -1.09
N HIS A 241 -16.39 -16.19 -1.01
CA HIS A 241 -16.45 -15.11 -0.02
C HIS A 241 -17.53 -15.39 1.02
N GLY A 242 -17.72 -14.48 1.96
CA GLY A 242 -18.86 -14.51 2.88
C GLY A 242 -20.20 -14.45 2.14
N ASN A 243 -21.27 -14.78 2.84
CA ASN A 243 -22.66 -14.72 2.35
C ASN A 243 -22.92 -15.47 1.03
N GLY A 244 -22.17 -16.56 0.79
CA GLY A 244 -22.39 -17.41 -0.39
C GLY A 244 -21.91 -16.82 -1.72
N ILE A 245 -21.29 -15.66 -1.73
CA ILE A 245 -20.80 -14.99 -2.95
C ILE A 245 -19.54 -15.70 -3.47
N ILE A 246 -19.48 -15.91 -4.80
CA ILE A 246 -18.31 -16.49 -5.47
C ILE A 246 -17.89 -15.58 -6.61
N THR A 247 -16.62 -15.13 -6.57
CA THR A 247 -16.00 -14.46 -7.72
C THR A 247 -15.23 -15.46 -8.58
N LYS A 248 -15.32 -15.27 -9.90
CA LYS A 248 -14.72 -16.16 -10.90
C LYS A 248 -13.80 -15.38 -11.81
N TYR A 249 -12.56 -15.85 -11.94
CA TYR A 249 -11.51 -15.23 -12.75
C TYR A 249 -11.03 -16.25 -13.79
N LEU A 250 -11.11 -15.89 -15.05
CA LEU A 250 -10.90 -16.81 -16.17
C LEU A 250 -9.76 -16.33 -17.06
N HIS A 251 -9.24 -17.25 -17.89
CA HIS A 251 -8.26 -16.98 -18.95
C HIS A 251 -6.92 -16.42 -18.46
N PHE A 252 -6.47 -16.87 -17.29
CA PHE A 252 -5.14 -16.51 -16.80
C PHE A 252 -4.01 -17.06 -17.67
N SER A 253 -2.92 -16.30 -17.80
CA SER A 253 -1.66 -16.84 -18.33
C SER A 253 -0.99 -17.77 -17.30
N LYS A 254 -1.06 -17.41 -16.00
CA LYS A 254 -0.50 -18.16 -14.87
C LYS A 254 -1.34 -17.88 -13.62
N ARG A 255 -1.50 -18.87 -12.77
CA ARG A 255 -2.19 -18.76 -11.48
C ARG A 255 -1.15 -18.65 -10.37
N ALA A 256 -1.35 -17.72 -9.42
CA ALA A 256 -0.45 -17.46 -8.28
C ALA A 256 -0.94 -18.12 -6.98
N VAL A 257 -2.13 -18.71 -6.96
CA VAL A 257 -2.74 -19.29 -5.76
C VAL A 257 -3.19 -20.74 -5.99
N LYS A 258 -3.35 -21.50 -4.88
CA LYS A 258 -3.76 -22.92 -4.88
C LYS A 258 -5.15 -23.08 -4.26
N LYS A 259 -5.88 -24.13 -4.65
CA LYS A 259 -7.15 -24.54 -4.02
C LYS A 259 -6.96 -24.69 -2.51
N GLY A 260 -7.90 -24.16 -1.72
CA GLY A 260 -7.91 -24.17 -0.26
C GLY A 260 -7.20 -22.95 0.38
N GLN A 261 -6.41 -22.20 -0.36
CA GLN A 261 -5.70 -21.01 0.15
C GLN A 261 -6.69 -19.91 0.51
N ARG A 262 -6.45 -19.22 1.66
CA ARG A 262 -7.11 -17.97 1.98
C ARG A 262 -6.40 -16.83 1.28
N VAL A 263 -7.16 -15.90 0.76
CA VAL A 263 -6.67 -14.70 0.07
C VAL A 263 -7.31 -13.45 0.66
N LYS A 264 -6.55 -12.37 0.64
CA LYS A 264 -7.02 -11.03 1.00
C LYS A 264 -7.42 -10.28 -0.27
N GLN A 265 -8.36 -9.33 -0.13
CA GLN A 265 -8.68 -8.38 -1.18
C GLN A 265 -7.41 -7.67 -1.68
N GLY A 266 -7.26 -7.52 -3.00
CA GLY A 266 -6.06 -6.95 -3.61
C GLY A 266 -4.85 -7.91 -3.72
N GLN A 267 -4.93 -9.12 -3.17
CA GLN A 267 -3.85 -10.11 -3.31
C GLN A 267 -3.81 -10.67 -4.73
N VAL A 268 -2.62 -10.75 -5.32
CA VAL A 268 -2.42 -11.36 -6.67
C VAL A 268 -2.77 -12.86 -6.63
N ILE A 269 -3.55 -13.31 -7.62
CA ILE A 269 -4.13 -14.66 -7.69
C ILE A 269 -3.78 -15.44 -8.95
#